data_ab434f150ae5ce6adce60a0db4ca019e
#
_entry.id   ab434f150ae5ce6adce60a0db4ca019e
#
_cell.length_a   1.000
_cell.length_b   1.000
_cell.length_c   1.000
_cell.angle_alpha   90.00
_cell.angle_beta   90.00
_cell.angle_gamma   90.00
#
_symmetry.space_group_name_H-M   'P 1'
#
loop_
_entity.id
_entity.type
_entity.pdbx_description
1 polymer ?
#
loop_
_entity_poly.entity_id
_entity_poly.type
_entity_poly.pdbx_seq_one_letter_code
_entity_poly.pdbx_strand_id
1 'polypeptide(L)'
;MRRKREKKAKKPAYILRIVRHYGWHPGRIVSEILEWTEVIVVAVGLAAIIMSFVTVRMHVPTDSMYPTINGDYSLLKADSFFVDRITYYFRDPKPGDIVVFRHDVAIRTKSPVEGSAAEQVGIREGEYIATDQVPAYLAGRAVFTETAINETIASLPAGSPITLRTAQGNTYSLGQKTSETTLQDFGIRWKIKKIMYVKRLIAVGGQTVQIRNGNIYIDGEMLEGERFQHNYISSDMRFQYGIEPTLVPEGYYFMLGDNSGDSFDGRFWGFVPDKDIVGVPYLRVWPVTRFGIM
;
A
#
# COMPACT_ATOMS: atom_id res chain seq x y z
N MET A 1 51.75 3.65 -43.27
CA MET A 1 50.55 4.49 -43.56
C MET A 1 49.59 4.45 -42.37
N ARG A 2 49.59 5.52 -41.54
CA ARG A 2 48.65 5.69 -40.43
C ARG A 2 47.34 6.32 -40.97
N ARG A 3 46.23 5.56 -41.05
CA ARG A 3 44.89 6.13 -41.36
C ARG A 3 44.52 7.09 -40.23
N LYS A 4 44.47 8.40 -40.48
CA LYS A 4 43.83 9.39 -39.65
C LYS A 4 42.34 9.02 -39.56
N ARG A 5 41.89 8.61 -38.33
CA ARG A 5 40.46 8.51 -38.04
C ARG A 5 39.87 9.92 -38.07
N GLU A 6 39.13 10.24 -39.12
CA GLU A 6 38.32 11.49 -39.15
C GLU A 6 37.35 11.46 -37.94
N LYS A 7 37.55 12.38 -37.03
CA LYS A 7 36.58 12.61 -35.97
C LYS A 7 35.30 13.15 -36.60
N LYS A 8 34.25 12.30 -36.68
CA LYS A 8 32.91 12.76 -37.07
C LYS A 8 32.55 13.97 -36.27
N ALA A 9 32.26 15.08 -36.93
CA ALA A 9 31.84 16.32 -36.28
C ALA A 9 30.60 16.06 -35.41
N LYS A 10 30.70 16.42 -34.14
CA LYS A 10 29.57 16.27 -33.17
C LYS A 10 28.42 17.13 -33.69
N LYS A 11 27.22 16.53 -33.83
CA LYS A 11 26.03 17.34 -34.19
C LYS A 11 25.80 18.39 -33.09
N PRO A 12 25.54 19.66 -33.45
CA PRO A 12 25.28 20.69 -32.46
C PRO A 12 24.00 20.36 -31.67
N ALA A 13 23.96 20.75 -30.39
CA ALA A 13 22.81 20.62 -29.52
C ALA A 13 21.57 21.25 -30.17
N TYR A 14 20.39 20.72 -29.80
CA TYR A 14 19.12 21.16 -30.38
C TYR A 14 18.84 22.64 -30.15
N ILE A 15 19.16 23.14 -28.94
CA ILE A 15 19.04 24.55 -28.58
C ILE A 15 19.88 25.42 -29.48
N LEU A 16 21.10 25.01 -29.84
CA LEU A 16 21.97 25.79 -30.75
C LEU A 16 21.41 25.82 -32.17
N ARG A 17 20.75 24.79 -32.63
CA ARG A 17 20.06 24.76 -33.93
C ARG A 17 18.92 25.76 -33.99
N ILE A 18 18.10 25.79 -32.89
CA ILE A 18 16.99 26.74 -32.76
C ILE A 18 17.51 28.17 -32.77
N VAL A 19 18.48 28.49 -31.89
CA VAL A 19 19.01 29.82 -31.73
C VAL A 19 19.61 30.34 -33.02
N ARG A 20 20.36 29.51 -33.76
CA ARG A 20 20.95 29.88 -35.07
C ARG A 20 19.88 30.06 -36.15
N HIS A 21 18.76 29.31 -36.09
CA HIS A 21 17.65 29.50 -37.01
C HIS A 21 16.99 30.89 -36.87
N TYR A 22 16.96 31.41 -35.64
CA TYR A 22 16.49 32.78 -35.36
C TYR A 22 17.58 33.87 -35.56
N GLY A 23 18.71 33.51 -36.20
CA GLY A 23 19.75 34.45 -36.58
C GLY A 23 20.76 34.81 -35.49
N TRP A 24 20.66 34.19 -34.29
CA TRP A 24 21.66 34.42 -33.25
C TRP A 24 22.78 33.39 -33.31
N HIS A 25 24.03 33.89 -33.46
CA HIS A 25 25.24 33.07 -33.59
C HIS A 25 26.10 33.27 -32.33
N PRO A 26 25.84 32.53 -31.24
CA PRO A 26 26.56 32.72 -29.99
C PRO A 26 28.05 32.36 -30.13
N GLY A 27 28.90 33.10 -29.41
CA GLY A 27 30.32 32.80 -29.31
C GLY A 27 30.57 31.45 -28.60
N ARG A 28 31.80 30.98 -28.62
CA ARG A 28 32.17 29.63 -28.12
C ARG A 28 31.70 29.37 -26.69
N ILE A 29 31.96 30.31 -25.75
CA ILE A 29 31.58 30.13 -24.33
C ILE A 29 30.07 30.02 -24.18
N VAL A 30 29.31 30.89 -24.83
CA VAL A 30 27.84 30.86 -24.77
C VAL A 30 27.30 29.59 -25.41
N SER A 31 27.90 29.11 -26.50
CA SER A 31 27.53 27.85 -27.11
C SER A 31 27.73 26.65 -26.17
N GLU A 32 28.85 26.60 -25.46
CA GLU A 32 29.12 25.53 -24.45
C GLU A 32 28.13 25.59 -23.29
N ILE A 33 27.80 26.79 -22.80
CA ILE A 33 26.77 26.97 -21.75
C ILE A 33 25.42 26.47 -22.23
N LEU A 34 24.99 26.80 -23.44
CA LEU A 34 23.71 26.35 -23.99
C LEU A 34 23.66 24.81 -24.17
N GLU A 35 24.78 24.19 -24.61
CA GLU A 35 24.87 22.73 -24.70
C GLU A 35 24.73 22.07 -23.34
N TRP A 36 25.41 22.55 -22.30
CA TRP A 36 25.29 22.04 -20.95
C TRP A 36 23.89 22.27 -20.36
N THR A 37 23.29 23.42 -20.64
CA THR A 37 21.89 23.71 -20.22
C THR A 37 20.92 22.71 -20.81
N GLU A 38 21.04 22.38 -22.11
CA GLU A 38 20.21 21.37 -22.77
C GLU A 38 20.36 20.01 -22.07
N VAL A 39 21.58 19.56 -21.81
CA VAL A 39 21.86 18.30 -21.12
C VAL A 39 21.23 18.28 -19.73
N ILE A 40 21.39 19.36 -18.97
CA ILE A 40 20.83 19.47 -17.61
C ILE A 40 19.30 19.46 -17.67
N VAL A 41 18.68 20.22 -18.55
CA VAL A 41 17.21 20.26 -18.68
C VAL A 41 16.64 18.89 -19.05
N VAL A 42 17.26 18.20 -20.00
CA VAL A 42 16.84 16.83 -20.39
C VAL A 42 17.04 15.85 -19.24
N ALA A 43 18.19 15.89 -18.55
CA ALA A 43 18.47 15.02 -17.42
C ALA A 43 17.49 15.24 -16.25
N VAL A 44 17.22 16.51 -15.92
CA VAL A 44 16.23 16.85 -14.87
C VAL A 44 14.82 16.44 -15.28
N GLY A 45 14.44 16.65 -16.54
CA GLY A 45 13.14 16.22 -17.06
C GLY A 45 12.96 14.70 -16.99
N LEU A 46 13.96 13.92 -17.42
CA LEU A 46 13.96 12.46 -17.30
C LEU A 46 13.93 12.00 -15.85
N ALA A 47 14.73 12.61 -14.98
CA ALA A 47 14.72 12.30 -13.56
C ALA A 47 13.34 12.59 -12.94
N ALA A 48 12.71 13.70 -13.26
CA ALA A 48 11.37 14.04 -12.80
C ALA A 48 10.32 13.03 -13.26
N ILE A 49 10.39 12.58 -14.51
CA ILE A 49 9.51 11.52 -15.05
C ILE A 49 9.73 10.22 -14.28
N ILE A 50 10.96 9.76 -14.13
CA ILE A 50 11.30 8.54 -13.40
C ILE A 50 10.79 8.62 -11.96
N MET A 51 11.08 9.72 -11.25
CA MET A 51 10.64 9.92 -9.88
C MET A 51 9.11 9.98 -9.74
N SER A 52 8.40 10.45 -10.76
CA SER A 52 6.95 10.58 -10.71
C SER A 52 6.21 9.26 -11.02
N PHE A 53 6.71 8.47 -11.96
CA PHE A 53 6.02 7.30 -12.48
C PHE A 53 6.63 5.96 -12.05
N VAL A 54 7.95 5.90 -11.92
CA VAL A 54 8.68 4.65 -11.64
C VAL A 54 8.91 4.44 -10.16
N THR A 55 9.17 5.50 -9.40
CA THR A 55 9.54 5.37 -7.99
C THR A 55 8.74 6.29 -7.10
N VAL A 56 8.63 5.91 -5.82
CA VAL A 56 8.13 6.78 -4.76
C VAL A 56 9.04 6.63 -3.54
N ARG A 57 9.36 7.74 -2.88
CA ARG A 57 10.11 7.70 -1.62
C ARG A 57 9.15 7.42 -0.48
N MET A 58 9.52 6.47 0.37
CA MET A 58 8.80 6.13 1.60
C MET A 58 9.70 6.32 2.82
N HIS A 59 9.13 6.85 3.88
CA HIS A 59 9.70 6.91 5.23
C HIS A 59 8.86 6.00 6.13
N VAL A 60 9.50 5.25 7.05
CA VAL A 60 8.81 4.26 7.89
C VAL A 60 8.71 4.77 9.32
N PRO A 61 7.53 5.17 9.79
CA PRO A 61 7.38 5.77 11.12
C PRO A 61 7.27 4.76 12.25
N THR A 62 7.12 3.46 11.99
CA THR A 62 6.86 2.43 13.01
C THR A 62 7.75 1.23 12.85
N ASP A 63 8.07 0.54 13.96
CA ASP A 63 8.92 -0.64 13.99
C ASP A 63 8.24 -1.95 13.57
N SER A 64 7.08 -1.88 12.93
CA SER A 64 6.31 -3.08 12.57
C SER A 64 7.04 -4.06 11.64
N MET A 65 8.12 -3.63 10.98
CA MET A 65 8.96 -4.44 10.09
C MET A 65 10.37 -4.68 10.65
N TYR A 66 10.61 -4.36 11.92
CA TYR A 66 11.90 -4.66 12.58
C TYR A 66 12.10 -6.19 12.66
N PRO A 67 13.32 -6.71 12.46
CA PRO A 67 14.58 -6.01 12.23
C PRO A 67 14.87 -5.67 10.75
N THR A 68 14.03 -6.09 9.81
CA THR A 68 14.26 -5.93 8.37
C THR A 68 14.29 -4.45 7.98
N ILE A 69 13.32 -3.68 8.49
CA ILE A 69 13.21 -2.24 8.29
C ILE A 69 13.05 -1.60 9.66
N ASN A 70 13.88 -0.61 9.97
CA ASN A 70 13.77 0.15 11.20
C ASN A 70 12.80 1.31 11.00
N GLY A 71 11.77 1.36 11.81
CA GLY A 71 10.86 2.48 11.89
C GLY A 71 11.20 3.41 13.05
N ASP A 72 10.90 4.68 12.91
CA ASP A 72 10.97 5.69 13.99
C ASP A 72 10.19 6.92 13.53
N TYR A 73 9.52 7.59 14.44
CA TYR A 73 8.89 8.89 14.12
C TYR A 73 9.91 9.97 13.77
N SER A 74 11.16 9.82 14.24
CA SER A 74 12.25 10.72 13.86
C SER A 74 12.78 10.40 12.47
N LEU A 75 12.75 11.39 11.59
CA LEU A 75 13.30 11.31 10.24
C LEU A 75 14.79 10.96 10.20
N LEU A 76 15.52 11.16 11.31
CA LEU A 76 16.95 10.87 11.39
C LEU A 76 17.27 9.42 11.71
N LYS A 77 16.34 8.69 12.34
CA LYS A 77 16.56 7.31 12.81
C LYS A 77 15.89 6.27 11.91
N ALA A 78 14.72 6.60 11.39
CA ALA A 78 13.95 5.68 10.57
C ALA A 78 14.54 5.43 9.19
N ASP A 79 14.33 4.24 8.67
CA ASP A 79 14.65 3.91 7.30
C ASP A 79 13.80 4.73 6.33
N SER A 80 14.45 5.23 5.29
CA SER A 80 13.81 5.80 4.12
C SER A 80 14.32 5.09 2.88
N PHE A 81 13.44 4.73 1.99
CA PHE A 81 13.78 3.99 0.79
C PHE A 81 12.95 4.41 -0.41
N PHE A 82 13.44 4.08 -1.59
CA PHE A 82 12.66 4.16 -2.82
C PHE A 82 11.91 2.86 -3.04
N VAL A 83 10.67 3.00 -3.48
CA VAL A 83 9.77 1.92 -3.87
C VAL A 83 9.70 1.86 -5.37
N ASP A 84 9.98 0.70 -5.94
CA ASP A 84 9.79 0.40 -7.34
C ASP A 84 8.31 0.07 -7.60
N ARG A 85 7.68 0.88 -8.46
CA ARG A 85 6.26 0.77 -8.80
C ARG A 85 5.99 -0.05 -10.04
N ILE A 86 7.04 -0.47 -10.74
CA ILE A 86 6.91 -1.15 -12.02
C ILE A 86 7.17 -2.65 -11.97
N THR A 87 7.83 -3.17 -10.94
CA THR A 87 8.16 -4.60 -10.80
C THR A 87 6.92 -5.48 -10.98
N TYR A 88 5.78 -5.12 -10.38
CA TYR A 88 4.56 -5.91 -10.45
C TYR A 88 3.76 -5.78 -11.75
N TYR A 89 4.22 -4.99 -12.71
CA TYR A 89 3.76 -5.10 -14.11
C TYR A 89 4.44 -6.23 -14.88
N PHE A 90 5.56 -6.77 -14.38
CA PHE A 90 6.37 -7.79 -15.05
C PHE A 90 6.38 -9.14 -14.32
N ARG A 91 5.99 -9.16 -13.07
CA ARG A 91 5.83 -10.39 -12.28
C ARG A 91 4.76 -10.21 -11.21
N ASP A 92 4.15 -11.30 -10.80
CA ASP A 92 3.20 -11.29 -9.69
C ASP A 92 3.91 -11.15 -8.34
N PRO A 93 3.24 -10.54 -7.34
CA PRO A 93 3.67 -10.60 -5.95
C PRO A 93 3.72 -12.04 -5.46
N LYS A 94 4.74 -12.39 -4.68
CA LYS A 94 4.94 -13.74 -4.16
C LYS A 94 5.27 -13.75 -2.68
N PRO A 95 4.97 -14.84 -1.95
CA PRO A 95 5.34 -15.00 -0.55
C PRO A 95 6.82 -14.69 -0.30
N GLY A 96 7.08 -13.88 0.73
CA GLY A 96 8.41 -13.37 1.08
C GLY A 96 8.76 -11.99 0.51
N ASP A 97 8.05 -11.49 -0.48
CA ASP A 97 8.24 -10.11 -0.92
C ASP A 97 7.91 -9.12 0.20
N ILE A 98 8.71 -8.08 0.35
CA ILE A 98 8.33 -6.91 1.13
C ILE A 98 7.52 -6.01 0.18
N VAL A 99 6.30 -5.70 0.57
CA VAL A 99 5.34 -5.00 -0.30
C VAL A 99 4.92 -3.70 0.32
N VAL A 100 4.95 -2.64 -0.48
CA VAL A 100 4.32 -1.35 -0.15
C VAL A 100 2.94 -1.33 -0.78
N PHE A 101 1.94 -1.00 0.01
CA PHE A 101 0.54 -0.95 -0.41
C PHE A 101 -0.22 0.19 0.27
N ARG A 102 -1.39 0.53 -0.25
CA ARG A 102 -2.29 1.51 0.36
C ARG A 102 -3.21 0.80 1.34
N HIS A 103 -3.22 1.27 2.59
CA HIS A 103 -4.08 0.73 3.64
C HIS A 103 -5.10 1.75 4.11
N ASP A 104 -6.32 1.28 4.39
CA ASP A 104 -7.40 2.09 4.93
C ASP A 104 -7.08 2.49 6.36
N VAL A 105 -6.88 3.78 6.62
CA VAL A 105 -6.62 4.28 7.98
C VAL A 105 -7.81 5.00 8.59
N ALA A 106 -8.80 5.36 7.78
CA ALA A 106 -10.07 5.88 8.25
C ALA A 106 -11.16 5.72 7.18
N ILE A 107 -12.29 5.20 7.58
CA ILE A 107 -13.53 5.15 6.81
C ILE A 107 -14.49 6.16 7.45
N ARG A 108 -14.85 7.20 6.70
CA ARG A 108 -15.68 8.29 7.20
C ARG A 108 -16.94 8.45 6.35
N THR A 109 -18.08 8.57 6.99
CA THR A 109 -19.36 8.79 6.30
C THR A 109 -19.37 10.09 5.51
N LYS A 110 -20.04 10.04 4.35
CA LYS A 110 -20.58 11.20 3.67
C LYS A 110 -22.05 11.35 4.06
N SER A 111 -22.71 12.42 3.61
CA SER A 111 -24.16 12.58 3.77
C SER A 111 -24.87 11.31 3.29
N PRO A 112 -25.75 10.71 4.10
CA PRO A 112 -26.51 9.53 3.68
C PRO A 112 -27.41 9.86 2.47
N VAL A 113 -27.90 8.82 1.83
CA VAL A 113 -28.87 9.00 0.73
C VAL A 113 -30.20 9.41 1.34
N GLU A 114 -30.83 10.46 0.79
CA GLU A 114 -32.15 10.96 1.21
C GLU A 114 -33.22 9.84 1.14
N GLY A 115 -34.02 9.72 2.19
CA GLY A 115 -35.04 8.68 2.34
C GLY A 115 -34.51 7.28 2.67
N SER A 116 -33.19 7.10 2.78
CA SER A 116 -32.58 5.79 3.05
C SER A 116 -32.69 5.35 4.50
N ALA A 117 -32.45 4.05 4.74
CA ALA A 117 -32.36 3.51 6.09
C ALA A 117 -31.26 4.20 6.92
N ALA A 118 -30.13 4.55 6.30
CA ALA A 118 -29.04 5.25 6.96
C ALA A 118 -29.45 6.63 7.49
N GLU A 119 -30.24 7.38 6.71
CA GLU A 119 -30.77 8.67 7.14
C GLU A 119 -31.82 8.50 8.25
N GLN A 120 -32.73 7.53 8.09
CA GLN A 120 -33.78 7.25 9.08
C GLN A 120 -33.23 6.86 10.45
N VAL A 121 -32.13 6.10 10.52
CA VAL A 121 -31.46 5.75 11.77
C VAL A 121 -30.52 6.84 12.30
N GLY A 122 -30.38 7.95 11.57
CA GLY A 122 -29.64 9.13 12.03
C GLY A 122 -28.13 9.09 11.82
N ILE A 123 -27.63 8.32 10.86
CA ILE A 123 -26.21 8.39 10.46
C ILE A 123 -25.90 9.78 9.94
N ARG A 124 -24.85 10.41 10.42
CA ARG A 124 -24.46 11.77 10.06
C ARG A 124 -23.21 11.79 9.20
N GLU A 125 -23.07 12.83 8.37
CA GLU A 125 -21.84 13.10 7.64
C GLU A 125 -20.69 13.36 8.61
N GLY A 126 -19.53 12.79 8.27
CA GLY A 126 -18.30 13.03 9.01
C GLY A 126 -18.05 12.06 10.14
N GLU A 127 -18.95 11.11 10.39
CA GLU A 127 -18.76 10.08 11.40
C GLU A 127 -17.70 9.06 10.95
N TYR A 128 -16.82 8.65 11.87
CA TYR A 128 -15.84 7.60 11.61
C TYR A 128 -16.50 6.23 11.79
N ILE A 129 -16.71 5.53 10.67
CA ILE A 129 -17.15 4.12 10.71
C ILE A 129 -16.06 3.29 11.36
N ALA A 130 -14.84 3.31 10.82
CA ALA A 130 -13.68 2.59 11.35
C ALA A 130 -12.43 3.45 11.19
N THR A 131 -11.42 3.19 12.04
CA THR A 131 -10.05 3.71 11.90
C THR A 131 -9.07 2.56 12.01
N ASP A 132 -7.79 2.80 11.70
CA ASP A 132 -6.71 1.83 11.91
C ASP A 132 -6.45 1.49 13.39
N GLN A 133 -7.00 2.25 14.33
CA GLN A 133 -6.87 2.01 15.78
C GLN A 133 -8.16 1.45 16.39
N VAL A 134 -9.32 1.82 15.86
CA VAL A 134 -10.62 1.48 16.42
C VAL A 134 -11.50 0.89 15.31
N PRO A 135 -11.90 -0.40 15.42
CA PRO A 135 -12.78 -1.02 14.44
C PRO A 135 -14.20 -0.49 14.51
N ALA A 136 -14.95 -0.64 13.41
CA ALA A 136 -16.38 -0.80 13.50
C ALA A 136 -16.72 -2.23 13.93
N TYR A 137 -17.92 -2.40 14.46
CA TYR A 137 -18.49 -3.75 14.64
C TYR A 137 -19.71 -3.89 13.72
N LEU A 138 -19.62 -4.81 12.80
CA LEU A 138 -20.67 -5.12 11.84
C LEU A 138 -21.22 -6.51 12.13
N ALA A 139 -22.49 -6.60 12.51
CA ALA A 139 -23.13 -7.84 12.98
C ALA A 139 -22.29 -8.57 14.05
N GLY A 140 -21.67 -7.81 14.97
CA GLY A 140 -20.83 -8.32 16.05
C GLY A 140 -19.37 -8.62 15.69
N ARG A 141 -18.97 -8.57 14.41
CA ARG A 141 -17.57 -8.76 13.96
C ARG A 141 -16.85 -7.41 13.85
N ALA A 142 -15.64 -7.35 14.36
CA ALA A 142 -14.80 -6.16 14.20
C ALA A 142 -14.32 -6.04 12.74
N VAL A 143 -14.43 -4.85 12.16
CA VAL A 143 -14.01 -4.55 10.77
C VAL A 143 -13.22 -3.25 10.75
N PHE A 144 -12.07 -3.25 10.07
CA PHE A 144 -11.16 -2.11 9.99
C PHE A 144 -11.10 -1.51 8.59
N THR A 145 -11.39 -2.30 7.56
CA THR A 145 -11.22 -1.92 6.15
C THR A 145 -12.53 -2.07 5.38
N GLU A 146 -12.64 -1.39 4.25
CA GLU A 146 -13.75 -1.57 3.32
C GLU A 146 -13.89 -3.03 2.88
N THR A 147 -12.76 -3.71 2.63
CA THR A 147 -12.74 -5.13 2.28
C THR A 147 -13.39 -5.98 3.36
N ALA A 148 -12.96 -5.81 4.63
CA ALA A 148 -13.53 -6.56 5.76
C ALA A 148 -15.02 -6.27 5.98
N ILE A 149 -15.48 -5.05 5.73
CA ILE A 149 -16.90 -4.69 5.76
C ILE A 149 -17.67 -5.51 4.71
N ASN A 150 -17.21 -5.51 3.47
CA ASN A 150 -17.88 -6.18 2.36
C ASN A 150 -17.88 -7.71 2.54
N GLU A 151 -16.76 -8.29 2.97
CA GLU A 151 -16.66 -9.73 3.27
C GLU A 151 -17.59 -10.14 4.42
N THR A 152 -17.65 -9.31 5.48
CA THR A 152 -18.55 -9.59 6.61
C THR A 152 -19.99 -9.65 6.14
N ILE A 153 -20.45 -8.65 5.36
CA ILE A 153 -21.82 -8.67 4.83
C ILE A 153 -22.03 -9.86 3.89
N ALA A 154 -21.10 -10.12 2.98
CA ALA A 154 -21.23 -11.24 2.05
C ALA A 154 -21.39 -12.58 2.79
N SER A 155 -20.69 -12.78 3.91
CA SER A 155 -20.71 -14.00 4.69
C SER A 155 -21.97 -14.22 5.54
N LEU A 156 -22.78 -13.18 5.78
CA LEU A 156 -24.00 -13.30 6.58
C LEU A 156 -25.08 -14.05 5.81
N PRO A 157 -25.87 -14.92 6.45
CA PRO A 157 -27.06 -15.53 5.85
C PRO A 157 -28.11 -14.47 5.46
N ALA A 158 -28.92 -14.75 4.45
CA ALA A 158 -30.10 -13.93 4.14
C ALA A 158 -31.05 -13.84 5.34
N GLY A 159 -31.64 -12.67 5.57
CA GLY A 159 -32.48 -12.39 6.73
C GLY A 159 -31.71 -12.02 8.01
N SER A 160 -30.39 -12.11 8.02
CA SER A 160 -29.59 -11.68 9.18
C SER A 160 -29.77 -10.17 9.43
N PRO A 161 -29.92 -9.74 10.71
CA PRO A 161 -29.97 -8.32 11.03
C PRO A 161 -28.63 -7.65 10.78
N ILE A 162 -28.65 -6.50 10.13
CA ILE A 162 -27.45 -5.67 9.89
C ILE A 162 -27.38 -4.61 10.98
N THR A 163 -26.49 -4.80 11.94
CA THR A 163 -26.16 -3.81 12.96
C THR A 163 -24.75 -3.28 12.72
N LEU A 164 -24.60 -1.95 12.76
CA LEU A 164 -23.34 -1.27 12.61
C LEU A 164 -23.05 -0.46 13.88
N ARG A 165 -21.97 -0.79 14.59
CA ARG A 165 -21.42 0.06 15.65
C ARG A 165 -20.16 0.74 15.11
N THR A 166 -20.15 2.05 15.08
CA THR A 166 -19.04 2.84 14.54
C THR A 166 -17.88 2.97 15.53
N ALA A 167 -16.72 3.40 15.03
CA ALA A 167 -15.54 3.68 15.87
C ALA A 167 -15.81 4.75 16.95
N GLN A 168 -16.82 5.59 16.76
CA GLN A 168 -17.27 6.59 17.75
C GLN A 168 -18.24 6.02 18.79
N GLY A 169 -18.59 4.72 18.68
CA GLY A 169 -19.45 4.03 19.63
C GLY A 169 -20.95 4.08 19.31
N ASN A 170 -21.37 4.83 18.28
CA ASN A 170 -22.76 4.87 17.84
C ASN A 170 -23.18 3.52 17.23
N THR A 171 -24.40 3.07 17.55
CA THR A 171 -24.93 1.80 17.06
C THR A 171 -26.21 2.05 16.25
N TYR A 172 -26.23 1.48 15.05
CA TYR A 172 -27.31 1.63 14.07
C TYR A 172 -27.87 0.26 13.67
N SER A 173 -29.18 0.13 13.62
CA SER A 173 -29.87 -1.02 13.05
C SER A 173 -30.36 -0.67 11.65
N LEU A 174 -29.73 -1.23 10.63
CA LEU A 174 -29.93 -0.84 9.23
C LEU A 174 -31.03 -1.65 8.54
N GLY A 175 -31.47 -2.77 9.14
CA GLY A 175 -32.45 -3.68 8.54
C GLY A 175 -31.92 -5.11 8.44
N GLN A 176 -32.44 -5.87 7.49
CA GLN A 176 -32.05 -7.27 7.27
C GLN A 176 -31.31 -7.44 5.95
N LYS A 177 -30.37 -8.39 5.90
CA LYS A 177 -29.66 -8.76 4.68
C LYS A 177 -30.58 -9.45 3.69
N THR A 178 -30.55 -8.99 2.43
CA THR A 178 -31.03 -9.74 1.25
C THR A 178 -29.87 -10.49 0.58
N SER A 179 -30.11 -11.22 -0.50
CA SER A 179 -29.06 -11.99 -1.20
C SER A 179 -27.89 -11.15 -1.74
N GLU A 180 -28.14 -9.89 -2.11
CA GLU A 180 -27.16 -9.02 -2.77
C GLU A 180 -26.86 -7.73 -1.97
N THR A 181 -27.18 -7.68 -0.70
CA THR A 181 -27.08 -6.48 0.13
C THR A 181 -25.62 -6.09 0.39
N THR A 182 -25.33 -4.80 0.18
CA THR A 182 -24.13 -4.09 0.63
C THR A 182 -24.53 -2.98 1.61
N LEU A 183 -23.57 -2.36 2.32
CA LEU A 183 -23.91 -1.19 3.16
C LEU A 183 -24.40 0.01 2.35
N GLN A 184 -24.00 0.12 1.08
CA GLN A 184 -24.46 1.17 0.18
C GLN A 184 -25.98 1.08 -0.10
N ASP A 185 -26.53 -0.14 -0.10
CA ASP A 185 -27.97 -0.35 -0.32
C ASP A 185 -28.83 0.22 0.80
N PHE A 186 -28.24 0.35 1.99
CA PHE A 186 -28.87 1.08 3.11
C PHE A 186 -28.70 2.60 3.03
N GLY A 187 -28.06 3.12 1.96
CA GLY A 187 -27.80 4.52 1.75
C GLY A 187 -26.57 5.07 2.48
N ILE A 188 -25.74 4.19 3.04
CA ILE A 188 -24.46 4.61 3.64
C ILE A 188 -23.47 4.89 2.52
N ARG A 189 -22.98 6.12 2.47
CA ARG A 189 -21.88 6.54 1.62
C ARG A 189 -20.69 6.92 2.50
N TRP A 190 -19.46 6.61 2.04
CA TRP A 190 -18.26 6.95 2.76
C TRP A 190 -17.14 7.44 1.85
N LYS A 191 -16.13 8.01 2.46
CA LYS A 191 -14.82 8.18 1.85
C LYS A 191 -13.76 7.52 2.72
N ILE A 192 -12.75 6.97 2.06
CA ILE A 192 -11.67 6.24 2.69
C ILE A 192 -10.41 7.10 2.61
N LYS A 193 -9.74 7.25 3.75
CA LYS A 193 -8.38 7.77 3.79
C LYS A 193 -7.42 6.59 3.78
N LYS A 194 -6.55 6.55 2.76
CA LYS A 194 -5.49 5.54 2.65
C LYS A 194 -4.14 6.18 2.87
N ILE A 195 -3.22 5.44 3.51
CA ILE A 195 -1.79 5.77 3.56
C ILE A 195 -0.97 4.56 3.11
N MET A 196 0.30 4.77 2.81
CA MET A 196 1.19 3.69 2.42
C MET A 196 1.66 2.92 3.65
N TYR A 197 1.47 1.61 3.63
CA TYR A 197 2.02 0.65 4.57
C TYR A 197 3.11 -0.19 3.89
N VAL A 198 3.99 -0.74 4.69
CA VAL A 198 4.97 -1.74 4.25
C VAL A 198 4.84 -2.98 5.14
N LYS A 199 4.67 -4.14 4.52
CA LYS A 199 4.56 -5.44 5.20
C LYS A 199 5.18 -6.54 4.33
N ARG A 200 5.34 -7.72 4.92
CA ARG A 200 5.76 -8.92 4.19
C ARG A 200 4.53 -9.64 3.65
N LEU A 201 4.56 -9.99 2.37
CA LEU A 201 3.56 -10.84 1.76
C LEU A 201 3.76 -12.27 2.23
N ILE A 202 2.70 -12.86 2.77
CA ILE A 202 2.70 -14.21 3.34
C ILE A 202 1.96 -15.18 2.47
N ALA A 203 0.76 -14.82 2.02
CA ALA A 203 -0.07 -15.68 1.18
C ALA A 203 -0.78 -14.86 0.10
N VAL A 204 -1.02 -15.49 -1.04
CA VAL A 204 -1.74 -14.95 -2.19
C VAL A 204 -3.13 -15.57 -2.31
N GLY A 205 -3.98 -15.01 -3.16
CA GLY A 205 -5.33 -15.53 -3.42
C GLY A 205 -5.34 -17.02 -3.73
N GLY A 206 -6.35 -17.73 -3.23
CA GLY A 206 -6.50 -19.18 -3.33
C GLY A 206 -5.73 -19.99 -2.28
N GLN A 207 -4.76 -19.41 -1.58
CA GLN A 207 -3.98 -20.08 -0.52
C GLN A 207 -4.67 -19.98 0.84
N THR A 208 -4.52 -21.01 1.66
CA THR A 208 -4.98 -21.02 3.06
C THR A 208 -3.80 -20.73 3.99
N VAL A 209 -3.89 -19.64 4.77
CA VAL A 209 -2.87 -19.26 5.75
C VAL A 209 -3.28 -19.67 7.16
N GLN A 210 -2.33 -20.18 7.96
CA GLN A 210 -2.49 -20.39 9.40
C GLN A 210 -1.20 -20.03 10.14
N ILE A 211 -1.33 -19.39 11.30
CA ILE A 211 -0.23 -19.10 12.23
C ILE A 211 -0.41 -19.98 13.46
N ARG A 212 0.54 -20.87 13.69
CA ARG A 212 0.50 -21.84 14.77
C ARG A 212 1.86 -22.02 15.41
N ASN A 213 1.93 -21.91 16.73
CA ASN A 213 3.20 -22.06 17.50
C ASN A 213 4.35 -21.19 16.98
N GLY A 214 4.06 -19.95 16.61
CA GLY A 214 5.06 -19.01 16.11
C GLY A 214 5.45 -19.17 14.64
N ASN A 215 4.95 -20.21 13.95
CA ASN A 215 5.26 -20.51 12.55
C ASN A 215 4.06 -20.24 11.65
N ILE A 216 4.34 -19.91 10.40
CA ILE A 216 3.34 -19.72 9.35
C ILE A 216 3.19 -21.03 8.57
N TYR A 217 1.95 -21.38 8.27
CA TYR A 217 1.58 -22.51 7.41
C TYR A 217 0.78 -21.99 6.23
N ILE A 218 1.12 -22.47 5.04
CA ILE A 218 0.39 -22.19 3.79
C ILE A 218 -0.10 -23.54 3.25
N ASP A 219 -1.39 -23.67 3.04
CA ASP A 219 -2.05 -24.89 2.57
C ASP A 219 -1.72 -26.12 3.44
N GLY A 220 -1.49 -25.89 4.75
CA GLY A 220 -1.14 -26.90 5.73
C GLY A 220 0.37 -27.20 5.84
N GLU A 221 1.20 -26.69 4.96
CA GLU A 221 2.66 -26.84 4.97
C GLU A 221 3.35 -25.66 5.64
N MET A 222 4.36 -25.94 6.49
CA MET A 222 5.12 -24.88 7.16
C MET A 222 5.92 -24.08 6.17
N LEU A 223 5.79 -22.76 6.21
CA LEU A 223 6.55 -21.86 5.36
C LEU A 223 7.98 -21.72 5.85
N GLU A 224 8.93 -22.26 5.09
CA GLU A 224 10.35 -22.29 5.44
C GLU A 224 11.12 -21.07 4.94
N GLY A 225 12.26 -20.79 5.58
CA GLY A 225 13.21 -19.75 5.20
C GLY A 225 13.38 -18.67 6.26
N GLU A 226 14.58 -18.10 6.35
CA GLU A 226 14.96 -17.10 7.37
C GLU A 226 14.02 -15.88 7.40
N ARG A 227 13.52 -15.46 6.24
CA ARG A 227 12.60 -14.33 6.11
C ARG A 227 11.22 -14.53 6.75
N PHE A 228 10.91 -15.75 7.20
CA PHE A 228 9.64 -16.09 7.85
C PHE A 228 9.83 -16.51 9.32
N GLN A 229 11.05 -16.50 9.82
CA GLN A 229 11.40 -16.92 11.19
C GLN A 229 11.34 -15.74 12.17
N HIS A 230 10.17 -15.09 12.27
CA HIS A 230 9.97 -13.92 13.14
C HIS A 230 9.14 -14.23 14.39
N ASN A 231 8.93 -15.51 14.72
CA ASN A 231 8.13 -15.96 15.86
C ASN A 231 6.76 -15.27 15.95
N TYR A 232 5.92 -15.55 14.97
CA TYR A 232 4.63 -14.87 14.82
C TYR A 232 3.66 -15.19 15.95
N ILE A 233 3.21 -14.17 16.67
CA ILE A 233 2.25 -14.32 17.77
C ILE A 233 0.89 -14.68 17.17
N SER A 234 0.24 -15.71 17.76
CA SER A 234 -1.08 -16.20 17.38
C SER A 234 -2.09 -16.26 18.53
N SER A 235 -1.71 -15.75 19.72
CA SER A 235 -2.50 -15.90 20.96
C SER A 235 -3.27 -14.64 21.38
N ASP A 236 -3.30 -13.58 20.56
CA ASP A 236 -4.09 -12.39 20.87
C ASP A 236 -5.54 -12.57 20.45
N MET A 237 -6.49 -12.40 21.38
CA MET A 237 -7.93 -12.51 21.11
C MET A 237 -8.48 -11.45 20.14
N ARG A 238 -7.69 -10.40 19.83
CA ARG A 238 -8.05 -9.39 18.84
C ARG A 238 -7.78 -9.84 17.41
N PHE A 239 -7.02 -10.92 17.22
CA PHE A 239 -6.73 -11.46 15.89
C PHE A 239 -7.97 -12.16 15.34
N GLN A 240 -8.31 -11.86 14.09
CA GLN A 240 -9.48 -12.40 13.42
C GLN A 240 -9.13 -13.31 12.25
N TYR A 241 -7.89 -13.19 11.75
CA TYR A 241 -7.43 -13.89 10.56
C TYR A 241 -6.10 -14.61 10.84
N GLY A 242 -5.94 -15.76 10.21
CA GLY A 242 -4.70 -16.54 10.26
C GLY A 242 -4.48 -17.35 11.54
N ILE A 243 -5.33 -17.26 12.55
CA ILE A 243 -5.28 -18.15 13.73
C ILE A 243 -5.89 -19.50 13.38
N GLU A 244 -7.12 -19.49 12.89
CA GLU A 244 -7.71 -20.65 12.22
C GLU A 244 -7.31 -20.64 10.74
N PRO A 245 -7.32 -21.81 10.06
CA PRO A 245 -7.07 -21.87 8.63
C PRO A 245 -7.94 -20.84 7.89
N THR A 246 -7.31 -19.86 7.28
CA THR A 246 -7.97 -18.71 6.67
C THR A 246 -7.66 -18.68 5.18
N LEU A 247 -8.68 -18.91 4.35
CA LEU A 247 -8.57 -18.81 2.90
C LEU A 247 -8.41 -17.35 2.47
N VAL A 248 -7.36 -17.05 1.72
CA VAL A 248 -7.14 -15.74 1.09
C VAL A 248 -8.02 -15.66 -0.17
N PRO A 249 -8.92 -14.67 -0.29
CA PRO A 249 -9.76 -14.54 -1.47
C PRO A 249 -8.94 -14.27 -2.74
N GLU A 250 -9.42 -14.67 -3.91
CA GLU A 250 -8.79 -14.36 -5.19
C GLU A 250 -8.67 -12.85 -5.41
N GLY A 251 -7.50 -12.39 -5.90
CA GLY A 251 -7.20 -10.98 -6.07
C GLY A 251 -6.83 -10.23 -4.79
N TYR A 252 -6.56 -10.97 -3.70
CA TYR A 252 -6.14 -10.43 -2.42
C TYR A 252 -4.86 -11.07 -1.90
N TYR A 253 -4.22 -10.39 -0.94
CA TYR A 253 -2.97 -10.80 -0.31
C TYR A 253 -3.08 -10.74 1.21
N PHE A 254 -2.47 -11.71 1.88
CA PHE A 254 -2.32 -11.69 3.34
C PHE A 254 -0.93 -11.20 3.72
N MET A 255 -0.87 -10.16 4.53
CA MET A 255 0.35 -9.43 4.86
C MET A 255 0.62 -9.45 6.35
N LEU A 256 1.89 -9.71 6.76
CA LEU A 256 2.34 -9.63 8.14
C LEU A 256 3.53 -8.67 8.29
N GLY A 257 3.65 -8.08 9.48
CA GLY A 257 4.87 -7.37 9.87
C GLY A 257 5.91 -8.32 10.43
N ASP A 258 7.19 -8.06 10.15
CA ASP A 258 8.29 -8.87 10.67
C ASP A 258 8.44 -8.74 12.19
N ASN A 259 8.02 -7.61 12.77
CA ASN A 259 7.90 -7.42 14.22
C ASN A 259 6.50 -7.84 14.70
N SER A 260 6.32 -9.13 14.87
CA SER A 260 5.00 -9.70 15.17
C SER A 260 4.31 -9.13 16.41
N GLY A 261 5.09 -8.74 17.44
CA GLY A 261 4.57 -8.19 18.69
C GLY A 261 4.11 -6.72 18.59
N ASP A 262 4.66 -5.97 17.62
CA ASP A 262 4.38 -4.55 17.41
C ASP A 262 3.94 -4.26 15.97
N SER A 263 3.10 -5.13 15.43
CA SER A 263 2.56 -4.98 14.08
C SER A 263 1.05 -5.04 14.07
N PHE A 264 0.45 -3.96 13.58
CA PHE A 264 -0.94 -3.95 13.14
C PHE A 264 -0.98 -4.41 11.67
N ASP A 265 -1.40 -5.65 11.42
CA ASP A 265 -1.28 -6.33 10.13
C ASP A 265 -2.48 -7.22 9.80
N GLY A 266 -2.35 -8.10 8.83
CA GLY A 266 -3.42 -8.95 8.33
C GLY A 266 -4.14 -9.77 9.39
N ARG A 267 -3.52 -10.06 10.53
CA ARG A 267 -4.18 -10.75 11.67
C ARG A 267 -5.37 -9.94 12.21
N PHE A 268 -5.31 -8.61 12.12
CA PHE A 268 -6.36 -7.70 12.57
C PHE A 268 -7.34 -7.34 11.46
N TRP A 269 -6.83 -6.88 10.31
CA TRP A 269 -7.64 -6.24 9.26
C TRP A 269 -7.87 -7.10 8.03
N GLY A 270 -7.29 -8.34 7.96
CA GLY A 270 -7.53 -9.30 6.90
C GLY A 270 -6.65 -9.07 5.67
N PHE A 271 -7.26 -8.82 4.52
CA PHE A 271 -6.64 -8.92 3.22
C PHE A 271 -6.44 -7.57 2.54
N VAL A 272 -5.37 -7.48 1.73
CA VAL A 272 -5.07 -6.32 0.88
C VAL A 272 -5.48 -6.65 -0.55
N PRO A 273 -6.34 -5.86 -1.19
CA PRO A 273 -6.71 -6.09 -2.58
C PRO A 273 -5.56 -5.72 -3.53
N ASP A 274 -5.46 -6.42 -4.65
CA ASP A 274 -4.43 -6.23 -5.67
C ASP A 274 -4.31 -4.76 -6.14
N LYS A 275 -5.43 -4.09 -6.34
CA LYS A 275 -5.51 -2.66 -6.72
C LYS A 275 -4.80 -1.70 -5.76
N ASP A 276 -4.56 -2.11 -4.52
CA ASP A 276 -3.91 -1.30 -3.49
C ASP A 276 -2.40 -1.55 -3.39
N ILE A 277 -1.87 -2.51 -4.11
CA ILE A 277 -0.43 -2.76 -4.20
C ILE A 277 0.24 -1.56 -4.91
N VAL A 278 1.32 -1.07 -4.31
CA VAL A 278 2.11 0.05 -4.86
C VAL A 278 3.39 -0.43 -5.50
N GLY A 279 4.09 -1.38 -4.86
CA GLY A 279 5.35 -1.90 -5.37
C GLY A 279 6.25 -2.50 -4.29
N VAL A 280 7.53 -2.64 -4.60
CA VAL A 280 8.54 -3.22 -3.72
C VAL A 280 9.59 -2.19 -3.30
N PRO A 281 10.04 -2.15 -2.04
CA PRO A 281 11.20 -1.35 -1.66
C PRO A 281 12.45 -1.94 -2.34
N TYR A 282 13.28 -1.09 -2.95
CA TYR A 282 14.45 -1.57 -3.67
C TYR A 282 15.77 -0.91 -3.25
N LEU A 283 15.74 0.35 -2.83
CA LEU A 283 16.95 1.07 -2.45
C LEU A 283 16.71 1.87 -1.16
N ARG A 284 17.36 1.45 -0.08
CA ARG A 284 17.39 2.20 1.17
C ARG A 284 18.38 3.35 1.02
N VAL A 285 17.92 4.58 1.26
CA VAL A 285 18.73 5.81 1.11
C VAL A 285 19.05 6.50 2.42
N TRP A 286 18.39 6.11 3.51
CA TRP A 286 18.62 6.65 4.83
C TRP A 286 18.28 5.60 5.92
N PRO A 287 18.98 5.58 7.07
CA PRO A 287 20.21 6.34 7.36
C PRO A 287 21.39 5.88 6.47
N VAL A 288 22.36 6.77 6.26
CA VAL A 288 23.52 6.49 5.38
C VAL A 288 24.28 5.23 5.80
N THR A 289 24.30 4.92 7.11
CA THR A 289 24.92 3.71 7.67
C THR A 289 24.24 2.42 7.24
N ARG A 290 23.01 2.48 6.74
CA ARG A 290 22.22 1.35 6.23
C ARG A 290 21.90 1.46 4.73
N PHE A 291 22.59 2.35 4.02
CA PHE A 291 22.45 2.50 2.59
C PHE A 291 22.68 1.19 1.84
N GLY A 292 21.79 0.83 0.93
CA GLY A 292 21.92 -0.39 0.12
C GLY A 292 20.63 -0.86 -0.53
N ILE A 293 20.77 -1.89 -1.35
CA ILE A 293 19.65 -2.60 -2.00
C ILE A 293 18.92 -3.42 -0.93
N MET A 294 17.61 -3.48 -1.03
CA MET A 294 16.72 -4.17 -0.08
C MET A 294 16.26 -5.52 -0.62
#